data_0fdbcb9366d9282aeefb77aada85bdec
#
_entry.id   0fdbcb9366d9282aeefb77aada85bdec
#
_cell.length_a   1.000
_cell.length_b   1.000
_cell.length_c   1.000
_cell.angle_alpha   90.00
_cell.angle_beta   90.00
_cell.angle_gamma   90.00
#
_symmetry.space_group_name_H-M   'P 1'
#
loop_
_entity.id
_entity.type
_entity.pdbx_description
1 polymer ?
#
loop_
_entity_poly.entity_id
_entity_poly.type
_entity_poly.pdbx_seq_one_letter_code
_entity_poly.pdbx_strand_id
1 'polypeptide(L)'
;MNYQYLQHTWPDFSQRIIAFIHQLGLEGLSLHCDHAALRVNNSQTAQLLADEFSQYGDIISNNMINGRPILIIKLAEPLVMGKMNIQCVELPFPSDKAYPVEGWEHIELVFPSQAKTSEAFVAELMEHAPQLAEIIVADSANTCKSEHNIKVKLSSPKGDNERLANPTIAFKANGICVKVHPHDIQTILASESAS
;
A
#
# COMPACT_ATOMS: atom_id res chain seq x y z
N MET A 1 -13.45 14.95 5.63
CA MET A 1 -12.14 14.35 6.00
C MET A 1 -11.08 15.42 5.82
N ASN A 2 -10.14 15.54 6.75
CA ASN A 2 -9.02 16.49 6.76
C ASN A 2 -7.80 15.82 7.45
N TYR A 3 -6.66 16.50 7.49
CA TYR A 3 -5.44 15.99 8.10
C TYR A 3 -5.59 15.63 9.59
N GLN A 4 -6.27 16.46 10.36
CA GLN A 4 -6.52 16.20 11.79
C GLN A 4 -7.35 14.91 12.01
N TYR A 5 -8.35 14.68 11.16
CA TYR A 5 -9.11 13.42 11.19
C TYR A 5 -8.21 12.21 10.90
N LEU A 6 -7.30 12.33 9.91
CA LEU A 6 -6.36 11.27 9.57
C LEU A 6 -5.39 10.99 10.72
N GLN A 7 -4.87 12.03 11.38
CA GLN A 7 -4.04 11.86 12.57
C GLN A 7 -4.79 11.16 13.72
N HIS A 8 -6.05 11.52 13.93
CA HIS A 8 -6.89 10.91 14.98
C HIS A 8 -7.19 9.43 14.72
N THR A 9 -7.37 9.06 13.46
CA THR A 9 -7.72 7.67 13.07
C THR A 9 -6.51 6.78 12.82
N TRP A 10 -5.30 7.33 12.72
CA TRP A 10 -4.08 6.59 12.49
C TRP A 10 -3.78 5.50 13.54
N PRO A 11 -3.91 5.75 14.86
CA PRO A 11 -3.62 4.73 15.87
C PRO A 11 -4.47 3.47 15.74
N ASP A 12 -5.78 3.61 15.49
CA ASP A 12 -6.67 2.45 15.26
C ASP A 12 -6.30 1.70 13.97
N PHE A 13 -6.13 2.45 12.88
CA PHE A 13 -5.72 1.86 11.60
C PHE A 13 -4.40 1.11 11.72
N SER A 14 -3.38 1.70 12.35
CA SER A 14 -2.05 1.09 12.51
C SER A 14 -2.10 -0.18 13.35
N GLN A 15 -2.89 -0.22 14.43
CA GLN A 15 -3.07 -1.43 15.24
C GLN A 15 -3.73 -2.56 14.45
N ARG A 16 -4.74 -2.25 13.64
CA ARG A 16 -5.40 -3.23 12.78
C ARG A 16 -4.47 -3.78 11.71
N ILE A 17 -3.63 -2.93 11.12
CA ILE A 17 -2.60 -3.33 10.16
C ILE A 17 -1.55 -4.23 10.83
N ILE A 18 -1.05 -3.90 12.02
CA ILE A 18 -0.09 -4.73 12.75
C ILE A 18 -0.68 -6.11 13.03
N ALA A 19 -1.92 -6.18 13.51
CA ALA A 19 -2.60 -7.45 13.73
C ALA A 19 -2.76 -8.25 12.43
N PHE A 20 -3.00 -7.58 11.32
CA PHE A 20 -3.13 -8.24 10.02
C PHE A 20 -1.78 -8.73 9.49
N ILE A 21 -0.70 -7.97 9.65
CA ILE A 21 0.68 -8.42 9.33
C ILE A 21 1.01 -9.69 10.12
N HIS A 22 0.66 -9.74 11.40
CA HIS A 22 0.83 -10.92 12.25
C HIS A 22 -0.01 -12.12 11.74
N GLN A 23 -1.28 -11.89 11.39
CA GLN A 23 -2.15 -12.91 10.82
C GLN A 23 -1.61 -13.48 9.49
N LEU A 24 -0.95 -12.64 8.68
CA LEU A 24 -0.27 -13.05 7.45
C LEU A 24 1.07 -13.76 7.72
N GLY A 25 1.58 -13.72 8.97
CA GLY A 25 2.89 -14.27 9.35
C GLY A 25 4.07 -13.53 8.74
N LEU A 26 3.90 -12.25 8.44
CA LEU A 26 4.94 -11.41 7.84
C LEU A 26 5.82 -10.70 8.86
N GLU A 27 5.48 -10.76 10.15
CA GLU A 27 6.21 -10.08 11.24
C GLU A 27 7.65 -10.59 11.43
N GLY A 28 7.91 -11.84 11.07
CA GLY A 28 9.25 -12.44 11.12
C GLY A 28 10.19 -12.01 10.00
N LEU A 29 9.64 -11.41 8.95
CA LEU A 29 10.40 -10.87 7.85
C LEU A 29 10.82 -9.43 8.18
N SER A 30 12.09 -9.09 7.96
CA SER A 30 12.59 -7.74 8.18
C SER A 30 12.10 -6.77 7.08
N LEU A 31 10.77 -6.68 6.91
CA LEU A 31 10.14 -5.79 5.96
C LEU A 31 10.08 -4.36 6.51
N HIS A 32 10.21 -3.38 5.63
CA HIS A 32 9.88 -2.00 5.97
C HIS A 32 8.62 -1.55 5.23
N CYS A 33 7.88 -0.64 5.84
CA CYS A 33 6.72 -0.02 5.22
C CYS A 33 7.18 1.29 4.57
N ASP A 34 7.09 1.38 3.25
CA ASP A 34 7.52 2.55 2.52
C ASP A 34 6.46 3.63 2.41
N HIS A 35 5.19 3.26 2.35
CA HIS A 35 4.10 4.23 2.38
C HIS A 35 2.78 3.67 2.95
N ALA A 36 1.95 4.60 3.41
CA ALA A 36 0.55 4.38 3.73
C ALA A 36 -0.33 5.08 2.70
N ALA A 37 -1.45 4.49 2.31
CA ALA A 37 -2.31 5.03 1.27
C ALA A 37 -3.70 5.39 1.78
N LEU A 38 -4.22 6.44 1.19
CA LEU A 38 -5.54 6.99 1.46
C LEU A 38 -6.57 6.55 0.43
N ARG A 39 -7.83 6.72 0.79
CA ARG A 39 -8.99 6.58 -0.07
C ARG A 39 -9.87 7.80 0.05
N VAL A 40 -10.15 8.44 -1.08
CA VAL A 40 -10.90 9.68 -1.19
C VAL A 40 -11.93 9.54 -2.30
N ASN A 41 -13.16 10.01 -2.06
CA ASN A 41 -14.28 9.88 -3.00
C ASN A 41 -14.54 11.13 -3.83
N ASN A 42 -13.96 12.27 -3.47
CA ASN A 42 -14.17 13.49 -4.25
C ASN A 42 -12.88 14.33 -4.37
N SER A 43 -12.76 15.05 -5.48
CA SER A 43 -11.57 15.84 -5.80
C SER A 43 -11.37 17.03 -4.86
N GLN A 44 -12.41 17.59 -4.29
CA GLN A 44 -12.29 18.70 -3.34
C GLN A 44 -11.62 18.23 -2.05
N THR A 45 -12.00 17.05 -1.54
CA THR A 45 -11.35 16.45 -0.37
C THR A 45 -9.90 16.07 -0.69
N ALA A 46 -9.62 15.52 -1.88
CA ALA A 46 -8.25 15.20 -2.30
C ALA A 46 -7.37 16.46 -2.35
N GLN A 47 -7.90 17.56 -2.93
CA GLN A 47 -7.16 18.82 -3.00
C GLN A 47 -6.95 19.43 -1.60
N LEU A 48 -7.99 19.45 -0.75
CA LEU A 48 -7.85 19.91 0.64
C LEU A 48 -6.74 19.15 1.38
N LEU A 49 -6.73 17.83 1.26
CA LEU A 49 -5.69 17.00 1.88
C LEU A 49 -4.30 17.29 1.29
N ALA A 50 -4.18 17.48 -0.03
CA ALA A 50 -2.90 17.85 -0.64
C ALA A 50 -2.37 19.18 -0.09
N ASP A 51 -3.24 20.18 0.05
CA ASP A 51 -2.91 21.50 0.60
C ASP A 51 -2.53 21.41 2.10
N GLU A 52 -3.25 20.60 2.89
CA GLU A 52 -2.94 20.38 4.29
C GLU A 52 -1.64 19.59 4.49
N PHE A 53 -1.43 18.49 3.74
CA PHE A 53 -0.21 17.70 3.82
C PHE A 53 1.04 18.48 3.39
N SER A 54 0.91 19.46 2.49
CA SER A 54 2.03 20.32 2.09
C SER A 54 2.60 21.17 3.22
N GLN A 55 1.89 21.29 4.35
CA GLN A 55 2.38 21.93 5.57
C GLN A 55 3.24 20.98 6.43
N TYR A 56 3.18 19.67 6.15
CA TYR A 56 3.84 18.61 6.94
C TYR A 56 4.83 17.77 6.11
N GLY A 57 5.00 18.10 4.84
CA GLY A 57 5.90 17.37 3.95
C GLY A 57 5.88 17.92 2.53
N ASP A 58 6.61 17.27 1.65
CA ASP A 58 6.77 17.64 0.26
C ASP A 58 6.03 16.67 -0.67
N ILE A 59 5.31 17.18 -1.67
CA ILE A 59 4.78 16.36 -2.75
C ILE A 59 5.97 16.02 -3.68
N ILE A 60 6.42 14.77 -3.63
CA ILE A 60 7.57 14.28 -4.39
C ILE A 60 7.18 13.62 -5.72
N SER A 61 5.89 13.34 -5.92
CA SER A 61 5.36 12.83 -7.19
C SER A 61 3.89 13.19 -7.37
N ASN A 62 3.52 13.42 -8.64
CA ASN A 62 2.15 13.60 -9.11
C ASN A 62 1.98 12.87 -10.44
N ASN A 63 1.84 11.55 -10.39
CA ASN A 63 1.76 10.71 -11.56
C ASN A 63 0.32 10.32 -11.90
N MET A 64 0.05 10.17 -13.20
CA MET A 64 -1.20 9.59 -13.68
C MET A 64 -1.10 8.05 -13.63
N ILE A 65 -1.90 7.44 -12.78
CA ILE A 65 -1.97 5.98 -12.65
C ILE A 65 -3.42 5.54 -12.79
N ASN A 66 -3.68 4.65 -13.75
CA ASN A 66 -5.04 4.19 -14.06
C ASN A 66 -6.02 5.35 -14.33
N GLY A 67 -5.57 6.40 -15.04
CA GLY A 67 -6.39 7.53 -15.48
C GLY A 67 -6.71 8.56 -14.40
N ARG A 68 -6.03 8.55 -13.25
CA ARG A 68 -6.21 9.54 -12.18
C ARG A 68 -4.88 10.00 -11.60
N PRO A 69 -4.78 11.24 -11.10
CA PRO A 69 -3.61 11.69 -10.37
C PRO A 69 -3.44 10.91 -9.07
N ILE A 70 -2.21 10.51 -8.78
CA ILE A 70 -1.80 9.94 -7.51
C ILE A 70 -0.60 10.75 -7.00
N LEU A 71 -0.77 11.40 -5.85
CA LEU A 71 0.31 12.13 -5.21
C LEU A 71 1.07 11.21 -4.26
N ILE A 72 2.39 11.33 -4.26
CA ILE A 72 3.23 10.78 -3.20
C ILE A 72 3.78 11.95 -2.40
N ILE A 73 3.48 11.95 -1.12
CA ILE A 73 3.87 13.00 -0.18
C ILE A 73 4.90 12.43 0.79
N LYS A 74 6.09 13.01 0.80
CA LYS A 74 7.14 12.65 1.76
C LYS A 74 7.00 13.53 2.99
N LEU A 75 6.67 12.91 4.12
CA LEU A 75 6.46 13.62 5.38
C LEU A 75 7.78 14.06 6.00
N ALA A 76 7.79 15.23 6.62
CA ALA A 76 8.91 15.72 7.43
C ALA A 76 9.08 14.87 8.70
N GLU A 77 7.95 14.53 9.34
CA GLU A 77 7.91 13.62 10.48
C GLU A 77 7.18 12.33 10.06
N PRO A 78 7.78 11.14 10.20
CA PRO A 78 7.18 9.90 9.74
C PRO A 78 5.97 9.49 10.60
N LEU A 79 5.02 8.79 9.97
CA LEU A 79 3.99 8.07 10.70
C LEU A 79 4.62 6.87 11.42
N VAL A 80 4.30 6.70 12.70
CA VAL A 80 4.79 5.57 13.49
C VAL A 80 3.76 4.45 13.50
N MET A 81 4.18 3.23 13.12
CA MET A 81 3.37 2.02 13.18
C MET A 81 4.18 0.89 13.85
N GLY A 82 3.96 0.70 15.14
CA GLY A 82 4.78 -0.22 15.94
C GLY A 82 6.26 0.20 15.94
N LYS A 83 7.12 -0.61 15.32
CA LYS A 83 8.55 -0.32 15.15
C LYS A 83 8.89 0.30 13.79
N MET A 84 7.93 0.47 12.92
CA MET A 84 8.11 0.98 11.57
C MET A 84 7.88 2.49 11.54
N ASN A 85 8.72 3.20 10.79
CA ASN A 85 8.60 4.62 10.47
C ASN A 85 8.22 4.74 8.99
N ILE A 86 7.06 5.31 8.69
CA ILE A 86 6.51 5.41 7.34
C ILE A 86 6.66 6.84 6.88
N GLN A 87 7.54 7.10 5.93
CA GLN A 87 7.82 8.45 5.47
C GLN A 87 6.90 8.96 4.36
N CYS A 88 6.26 8.07 3.61
CA CYS A 88 5.45 8.49 2.47
C CYS A 88 3.96 8.21 2.68
N VAL A 89 3.14 9.09 2.13
CA VAL A 89 1.69 8.93 2.04
C VAL A 89 1.29 8.98 0.57
N GLU A 90 0.55 7.96 0.11
CA GLU A 90 -0.11 7.96 -1.18
C GLU A 90 -1.49 8.62 -1.04
N LEU A 91 -1.72 9.69 -1.80
CA LEU A 91 -3.00 10.38 -1.89
C LEU A 91 -3.54 10.25 -3.32
N PRO A 92 -4.41 9.26 -3.60
CA PRO A 92 -5.05 9.13 -4.90
C PRO A 92 -6.21 10.12 -5.04
N PHE A 93 -6.31 10.79 -6.18
CA PHE A 93 -7.53 11.48 -6.56
C PHE A 93 -8.64 10.45 -6.88
N PRO A 94 -9.92 10.80 -6.74
CA PRO A 94 -11.00 9.85 -6.93
C PRO A 94 -11.05 9.30 -8.36
N SER A 95 -11.54 8.07 -8.49
CA SER A 95 -11.96 7.46 -9.73
C SER A 95 -13.48 7.41 -9.78
N ASP A 96 -14.03 6.76 -10.80
CA ASP A 96 -15.48 6.54 -10.93
C ASP A 96 -16.06 5.63 -9.84
N LYS A 97 -15.20 5.03 -9.00
CA LYS A 97 -15.63 4.19 -7.87
C LYS A 97 -15.80 5.01 -6.61
N ALA A 98 -17.00 5.01 -6.06
CA ALA A 98 -17.23 5.48 -4.70
C ALA A 98 -16.95 4.35 -3.70
N TYR A 99 -16.28 4.70 -2.61
CA TYR A 99 -15.94 3.78 -1.52
C TYR A 99 -16.83 4.09 -0.30
N PRO A 100 -17.32 3.07 0.41
CA PRO A 100 -18.20 3.28 1.55
C PRO A 100 -17.48 3.97 2.73
N VAL A 101 -16.16 3.87 2.81
CA VAL A 101 -15.34 4.49 3.85
C VAL A 101 -14.15 5.18 3.20
N GLU A 102 -13.93 6.44 3.57
CA GLU A 102 -12.75 7.25 3.21
C GLU A 102 -11.75 7.26 4.36
N GLY A 103 -10.50 7.59 4.10
CA GLY A 103 -9.42 7.62 5.08
C GLY A 103 -8.30 6.63 4.75
N TRP A 104 -7.62 6.13 5.77
CA TRP A 104 -6.57 5.13 5.61
C TRP A 104 -7.11 3.84 5.02
N GLU A 105 -6.46 3.33 3.97
CA GLU A 105 -6.92 2.13 3.25
C GLU A 105 -5.93 0.98 3.31
N HIS A 106 -4.66 1.25 2.97
CA HIS A 106 -3.64 0.20 2.95
C HIS A 106 -2.26 0.74 3.33
N ILE A 107 -1.38 -0.20 3.58
CA ILE A 107 0.07 0.05 3.62
C ILE A 107 0.76 -0.82 2.58
N GLU A 108 1.95 -0.41 2.15
CA GLU A 108 2.81 -1.23 1.29
C GLU A 108 4.12 -1.57 1.99
N LEU A 109 4.45 -2.86 1.99
CA LEU A 109 5.65 -3.43 2.57
C LEU A 109 6.63 -3.78 1.46
N VAL A 110 7.90 -3.49 1.67
CA VAL A 110 8.96 -3.84 0.73
C VAL A 110 9.61 -5.16 1.12
N PHE A 111 9.53 -6.13 0.22
CA PHE A 111 10.30 -7.37 0.24
C PHE A 111 11.27 -7.35 -0.96
N PRO A 112 12.56 -7.05 -0.75
CA PRO A 112 13.52 -6.89 -1.84
C PRO A 112 13.60 -8.14 -2.71
N SER A 113 13.33 -7.98 -4.02
CA SER A 113 13.34 -9.06 -5.01
C SER A 113 13.74 -8.53 -6.37
N GLN A 114 14.23 -9.43 -7.25
CA GLN A 114 14.48 -9.16 -8.66
C GLN A 114 13.39 -9.74 -9.57
N ALA A 115 12.32 -10.27 -8.99
CA ALA A 115 11.18 -10.82 -9.71
C ALA A 115 10.54 -9.77 -10.63
N LYS A 116 10.22 -10.15 -11.84
CA LYS A 116 9.59 -9.28 -12.85
C LYS A 116 8.11 -9.59 -13.07
N THR A 117 7.64 -10.71 -12.53
CA THR A 117 6.24 -11.13 -12.61
C THR A 117 5.67 -11.39 -11.23
N SER A 118 4.36 -11.26 -11.10
CA SER A 118 3.68 -11.49 -9.83
C SER A 118 3.83 -12.94 -9.35
N GLU A 119 3.85 -13.89 -10.27
CA GLU A 119 4.01 -15.32 -9.95
C GLU A 119 5.40 -15.62 -9.38
N ALA A 120 6.46 -15.08 -10.00
CA ALA A 120 7.82 -15.24 -9.51
C ALA A 120 7.99 -14.56 -8.14
N PHE A 121 7.44 -13.35 -7.97
CA PHE A 121 7.51 -12.62 -6.72
C PHE A 121 6.81 -13.36 -5.58
N VAL A 122 5.62 -13.90 -5.85
CA VAL A 122 4.87 -14.70 -4.86
C VAL A 122 5.63 -15.97 -4.49
N ALA A 123 6.26 -16.66 -5.45
CA ALA A 123 7.05 -17.85 -5.17
C ALA A 123 8.23 -17.53 -4.23
N GLU A 124 8.98 -16.44 -4.48
CA GLU A 124 10.04 -15.99 -3.60
C GLU A 124 9.53 -15.60 -2.20
N LEU A 125 8.41 -14.89 -2.12
CA LEU A 125 7.83 -14.48 -0.84
C LEU A 125 7.39 -15.71 -0.02
N MET A 126 6.80 -16.73 -0.66
CA MET A 126 6.38 -17.97 -0.01
C MET A 126 7.54 -18.82 0.52
N GLU A 127 8.73 -18.72 -0.07
CA GLU A 127 9.93 -19.38 0.48
C GLU A 127 10.29 -18.85 1.87
N HIS A 128 9.98 -17.58 2.15
CA HIS A 128 10.25 -16.91 3.41
C HIS A 128 9.04 -16.87 4.36
N ALA A 129 7.84 -16.99 3.81
CA ALA A 129 6.56 -16.99 4.54
C ALA A 129 5.64 -18.12 4.01
N PRO A 130 5.97 -19.39 4.28
CA PRO A 130 5.26 -20.54 3.68
C PRO A 130 3.78 -20.63 4.06
N GLN A 131 3.37 -20.04 5.19
CA GLN A 131 1.95 -19.96 5.58
C GLN A 131 1.08 -19.15 4.60
N LEU A 132 1.66 -18.27 3.79
CA LEU A 132 0.92 -17.57 2.73
C LEU A 132 0.37 -18.50 1.67
N ALA A 133 0.97 -19.67 1.47
CA ALA A 133 0.49 -20.65 0.50
C ALA A 133 -0.96 -21.07 0.77
N GLU A 134 -1.32 -21.31 2.03
CA GLU A 134 -2.69 -21.69 2.42
C GLU A 134 -3.67 -20.55 2.14
N ILE A 135 -3.29 -19.30 2.41
CA ILE A 135 -4.11 -18.11 2.17
C ILE A 135 -4.36 -17.92 0.67
N ILE A 136 -3.30 -18.05 -0.15
CA ILE A 136 -3.37 -17.85 -1.61
C ILE A 136 -4.19 -18.95 -2.27
N VAL A 137 -4.01 -20.21 -1.86
CA VAL A 137 -4.78 -21.34 -2.39
C VAL A 137 -6.25 -21.25 -2.00
N ALA A 138 -6.55 -20.87 -0.77
CA ALA A 138 -7.93 -20.73 -0.28
C ALA A 138 -8.72 -19.67 -1.07
N ASP A 139 -8.11 -18.53 -1.41
CA ASP A 139 -8.74 -17.50 -2.23
C ASP A 139 -8.92 -17.96 -3.68
N SER A 140 -7.91 -18.61 -4.28
CA SER A 140 -7.95 -19.12 -5.67
C SER A 140 -9.02 -20.18 -5.89
N ALA A 141 -9.29 -21.01 -4.88
CA ALA A 141 -10.30 -22.06 -4.95
C ALA A 141 -11.74 -21.53 -4.79
N ASN A 142 -11.92 -20.23 -4.56
CA ASN A 142 -13.22 -19.60 -4.28
C ASN A 142 -14.02 -20.35 -3.18
N THR A 143 -13.28 -21.03 -2.30
CA THR A 143 -13.87 -21.77 -1.18
C THR A 143 -14.19 -20.74 -0.10
N CYS A 144 -15.46 -20.39 0.03
CA CYS A 144 -16.02 -19.52 1.09
C CYS A 144 -15.76 -20.02 2.53
N LYS A 145 -14.74 -20.82 2.76
CA LYS A 145 -14.41 -21.47 4.02
C LYS A 145 -12.95 -21.30 4.46
N SER A 146 -12.22 -20.29 3.94
CA SER A 146 -11.00 -19.92 4.65
C SER A 146 -11.43 -19.30 5.98
N GLU A 147 -10.99 -19.83 7.09
CA GLU A 147 -11.24 -19.30 8.45
C GLU A 147 -10.87 -17.80 8.57
N HIS A 148 -10.21 -17.23 7.57
CA HIS A 148 -9.63 -15.89 7.59
C HIS A 148 -10.31 -14.87 6.68
N ASN A 149 -11.21 -15.26 5.76
CA ASN A 149 -11.88 -14.34 4.81
C ASN A 149 -10.92 -13.30 4.16
N ILE A 150 -9.69 -13.72 3.85
CA ILE A 150 -8.66 -12.88 3.22
C ILE A 150 -8.77 -13.03 1.71
N LYS A 151 -8.93 -11.90 1.01
CA LYS A 151 -8.87 -11.82 -0.45
C LYS A 151 -7.46 -11.50 -0.89
N VAL A 152 -6.97 -12.21 -1.90
CA VAL A 152 -5.65 -12.02 -2.49
C VAL A 152 -5.79 -11.45 -3.89
N LYS A 153 -4.98 -10.47 -4.24
CA LYS A 153 -4.91 -9.92 -5.58
C LYS A 153 -3.46 -9.77 -6.01
N LEU A 154 -3.14 -10.34 -7.15
CA LEU A 154 -1.87 -10.11 -7.83
C LEU A 154 -2.03 -8.99 -8.86
N SER A 155 -1.04 -8.13 -8.96
CA SER A 155 -1.00 -7.03 -9.92
C SER A 155 0.45 -6.62 -10.18
N SER A 156 0.65 -5.92 -11.28
CA SER A 156 1.90 -5.23 -11.57
C SER A 156 1.51 -3.82 -12.00
N PRO A 157 1.20 -2.93 -11.03
CA PRO A 157 0.87 -1.56 -11.35
C PRO A 157 2.06 -0.93 -12.05
N LYS A 158 1.77 -0.09 -13.04
CA LYS A 158 2.77 0.62 -13.81
C LYS A 158 2.28 2.02 -14.09
N GLY A 159 3.03 3.01 -13.65
CA GLY A 159 2.87 4.39 -14.09
C GLY A 159 3.39 4.56 -15.54
N ASP A 160 2.98 5.62 -16.21
CA ASP A 160 3.33 5.86 -17.61
C ASP A 160 4.85 5.96 -17.84
N ASN A 161 5.61 6.37 -16.84
CA ASN A 161 7.05 6.57 -16.88
C ASN A 161 7.86 5.53 -16.08
N GLU A 162 7.21 4.61 -15.38
CA GLU A 162 7.90 3.62 -14.55
C GLU A 162 8.70 2.63 -15.41
N ARG A 163 9.97 2.45 -15.05
CA ARG A 163 10.90 1.55 -15.75
C ARG A 163 11.13 0.24 -15.01
N LEU A 164 10.90 0.22 -13.70
CA LEU A 164 11.05 -0.97 -12.88
C LEU A 164 9.76 -1.79 -12.89
N ALA A 165 9.89 -3.11 -13.06
CA ALA A 165 8.77 -4.01 -12.81
C ALA A 165 8.48 -4.01 -11.32
N ASN A 166 7.22 -3.77 -10.95
CA ASN A 166 6.79 -3.73 -9.55
C ASN A 166 5.65 -4.73 -9.29
N PRO A 167 5.94 -6.05 -9.39
CA PRO A 167 4.95 -7.06 -9.09
C PRO A 167 4.48 -6.91 -7.64
N THR A 168 3.17 -6.87 -7.43
CA THR A 168 2.57 -6.58 -6.14
C THR A 168 1.56 -7.67 -5.78
N ILE A 169 1.62 -8.17 -4.55
CA ILE A 169 0.58 -8.99 -3.95
C ILE A 169 -0.16 -8.17 -2.88
N ALA A 170 -1.49 -8.16 -2.95
CA ALA A 170 -2.35 -7.46 -2.00
C ALA A 170 -3.19 -8.47 -1.22
N PHE A 171 -3.16 -8.36 0.09
CA PHE A 171 -4.00 -9.11 1.03
C PHE A 171 -5.05 -8.16 1.60
N LYS A 172 -6.32 -8.53 1.53
CA LYS A 172 -7.41 -7.66 1.97
C LYS A 172 -8.38 -8.40 2.88
N ALA A 173 -8.62 -7.85 4.05
CA ALA A 173 -9.62 -8.34 5.01
C ALA A 173 -10.16 -7.19 5.85
N ASN A 174 -11.41 -7.30 6.30
CA ASN A 174 -12.02 -6.39 7.30
C ASN A 174 -11.87 -4.88 6.98
N GLY A 175 -11.91 -4.53 5.68
CA GLY A 175 -11.83 -3.13 5.22
C GLY A 175 -10.43 -2.52 5.20
N ILE A 176 -9.38 -3.29 5.53
CA ILE A 176 -7.98 -2.89 5.41
C ILE A 176 -7.24 -3.76 4.38
N CYS A 177 -6.07 -3.29 3.95
CA CYS A 177 -5.26 -4.01 2.99
C CYS A 177 -3.77 -3.85 3.33
N VAL A 178 -3.02 -4.94 3.17
CA VAL A 178 -1.55 -4.96 3.19
C VAL A 178 -1.10 -5.40 1.82
N LYS A 179 -0.23 -4.61 1.21
CA LYS A 179 0.43 -4.98 -0.04
C LYS A 179 1.90 -5.26 0.20
N VAL A 180 2.47 -6.14 -0.61
CA VAL A 180 3.92 -6.41 -0.61
C VAL A 180 4.42 -6.29 -2.03
N HIS A 181 5.55 -5.60 -2.21
CA HIS A 181 6.19 -5.34 -3.50
C HIS A 181 7.74 -5.30 -3.37
N PRO A 182 8.50 -5.40 -4.48
CA PRO A 182 9.96 -5.57 -4.39
C PRO A 182 10.76 -4.27 -4.20
N HIS A 183 10.22 -3.11 -4.59
CA HIS A 183 10.96 -1.86 -4.66
C HIS A 183 10.30 -0.76 -3.84
N ASP A 184 11.10 -0.07 -3.03
CA ASP A 184 10.65 1.12 -2.31
C ASP A 184 10.12 2.20 -3.28
N ILE A 185 9.06 2.92 -2.88
CA ILE A 185 8.40 3.93 -3.73
C ILE A 185 9.37 5.01 -4.19
N GLN A 186 10.32 5.43 -3.35
CA GLN A 186 11.30 6.45 -3.73
C GLN A 186 12.28 5.91 -4.79
N THR A 187 12.61 4.60 -4.75
CA THR A 187 13.41 3.93 -5.78
C THR A 187 12.66 3.86 -7.11
N ILE A 188 11.36 3.58 -7.08
CA ILE A 188 10.51 3.59 -8.28
C ILE A 188 10.51 4.98 -8.90
N LEU A 189 10.25 6.03 -8.11
CA LEU A 189 10.24 7.43 -8.57
C LEU A 189 11.59 7.89 -9.11
N ALA A 190 12.70 7.48 -8.47
CA ALA A 190 14.05 7.79 -8.95
C ALA A 190 14.32 7.15 -10.31
N SER A 191 13.76 5.96 -10.58
CA SER A 191 13.91 5.28 -11.89
C SER A 191 13.23 6.04 -13.04
N GLU A 192 12.19 6.82 -12.74
CA GLU A 192 11.46 7.64 -13.72
C GLU A 192 12.27 8.87 -14.14
N SER A 193 13.06 9.43 -13.21
CA SER A 193 13.84 10.66 -13.39
C SER A 193 15.20 10.42 -14.05
N ALA A 194 15.65 9.17 -14.17
CA ALA A 194 16.93 8.80 -14.79
C ALA A 194 16.79 8.82 -16.33
N SER A 195 16.94 10.01 -16.93
CA SER A 195 16.95 10.26 -18.38
C SER A 195 18.37 10.34 -18.91
#